data_7c3eafd636a3c7f52d476380299c2861
#
_entry.id   7c3eafd636a3c7f52d476380299c2861
#
_cell.length_a   1.000
_cell.length_b   1.000
_cell.length_c   1.000
_cell.angle_alpha   90.00
_cell.angle_beta   90.00
_cell.angle_gamma   90.00
#
_symmetry.space_group_name_H-M   'P 1'
#
loop_
_entity.id
_entity.type
_entity.pdbx_description
1 polymer ?
#
loop_
_entity_poly.entity_id
_entity_poly.type
_entity_poly.pdbx_seq_one_letter_code
_entity_poly.pdbx_strand_id
1 'polypeptide(L)'
;MAVKQISVFLENKEGRIEKAIDALAKENINIRALSIADTSKYGILRLIVSNNEKALEALEKANFIVRENEVIIVAVPDKPNGLNSTLEVFEEKGINLEYLYAS
;
A
#
# COMPACT_ATOMS: atom_id res chain seq x y z
N MET A 1 8.37 8.60 -9.16
CA MET A 1 8.45 7.29 -9.84
C MET A 1 7.14 6.55 -9.68
N ALA A 2 6.61 6.04 -10.78
CA ALA A 2 5.37 5.27 -10.72
C ALA A 2 5.66 3.81 -10.39
N VAL A 3 4.92 3.26 -9.45
CA VAL A 3 5.03 1.86 -9.06
C VAL A 3 3.63 1.28 -8.92
N LYS A 4 3.53 -0.03 -8.93
CA LYS A 4 2.25 -0.70 -8.72
C LYS A 4 2.12 -1.10 -7.26
N GLN A 5 1.02 -0.66 -6.68
CA GLN A 5 0.67 -0.94 -5.30
C GLN A 5 -0.39 -2.04 -5.26
N ILE A 6 -0.30 -2.91 -4.27
CA ILE A 6 -1.33 -3.92 -4.01
C ILE A 6 -2.21 -3.46 -2.86
N SER A 7 -3.51 -3.51 -3.07
CA SER A 7 -4.50 -3.28 -2.02
C SER A 7 -5.14 -4.62 -1.67
N VAL A 8 -5.11 -4.97 -0.39
CA VAL A 8 -5.69 -6.21 0.13
C VAL A 8 -6.89 -5.84 0.98
N PHE A 9 -8.05 -6.38 0.65
CA PHE A 9 -9.26 -6.15 1.43
C PHE A 9 -9.32 -7.16 2.56
N LEU A 10 -9.40 -6.65 3.78
CA LEU A 10 -9.41 -7.46 4.99
C LEU A 10 -10.79 -7.42 5.63
N GLU A 11 -11.33 -8.59 5.93
CA GLU A 11 -12.50 -8.66 6.79
C GLU A 11 -12.06 -8.28 8.20
N ASN A 12 -12.95 -7.63 8.95
CA ASN A 12 -12.64 -7.22 10.31
C ASN A 12 -12.68 -8.41 11.27
N LYS A 13 -11.69 -9.29 11.14
CA LYS A 13 -11.51 -10.48 11.97
C LYS A 13 -10.09 -10.52 12.48
N GLU A 14 -9.91 -11.07 13.68
CA GLU A 14 -8.58 -11.27 14.25
C GLU A 14 -7.70 -12.10 13.32
N GLY A 15 -6.44 -11.74 13.22
CA GLY A 15 -5.45 -12.51 12.51
C GLY A 15 -5.44 -12.34 10.99
N ARG A 16 -6.30 -11.51 10.41
CA ARG A 16 -6.33 -11.35 8.95
C ARG A 16 -5.07 -10.67 8.40
N ILE A 17 -4.57 -9.65 9.11
CA ILE A 17 -3.33 -8.97 8.72
C ILE A 17 -2.16 -9.94 8.79
N GLU A 18 -2.07 -10.69 9.88
CA GLU A 18 -0.99 -11.67 10.05
C GLU A 18 -1.01 -12.73 8.96
N LYS A 19 -2.19 -13.20 8.57
CA LYS A 19 -2.32 -14.17 7.48
C LYS A 19 -1.85 -13.63 6.15
N ALA A 20 -2.18 -12.37 5.85
CA ALA A 20 -1.74 -11.73 4.62
C ALA A 20 -0.21 -11.60 4.58
N ILE A 21 0.37 -11.10 5.66
CA ILE A 21 1.82 -10.95 5.76
C ILE A 21 2.53 -12.31 5.70
N ASP A 22 1.98 -13.29 6.38
CA ASP A 22 2.54 -14.65 6.38
C ASP A 22 2.52 -15.28 4.99
N ALA A 23 1.45 -15.09 4.23
CA ALA A 23 1.36 -15.59 2.87
C ALA A 23 2.47 -15.02 1.98
N LEU A 24 2.81 -13.76 2.16
CA LEU A 24 3.91 -13.12 1.43
C LEU A 24 5.27 -13.62 1.91
N ALA A 25 5.43 -13.79 3.21
CA ALA A 25 6.69 -14.26 3.78
C ALA A 25 7.05 -15.67 3.32
N LYS A 26 6.06 -16.54 3.20
CA LYS A 26 6.27 -17.91 2.72
C LYS A 26 6.81 -17.97 1.30
N GLU A 27 6.51 -16.97 0.49
CA GLU A 27 6.99 -16.88 -0.89
C GLU A 27 8.24 -16.01 -1.02
N ASN A 28 8.88 -15.65 0.10
CA ASN A 28 10.07 -14.82 0.13
C ASN A 28 9.87 -13.45 -0.52
N ILE A 29 8.68 -12.90 -0.39
CA ILE A 29 8.36 -11.58 -0.95
C ILE A 29 8.69 -10.52 0.08
N ASN A 30 9.52 -9.56 -0.30
CA ASN A 30 9.90 -8.47 0.57
C ASN A 30 8.86 -7.34 0.51
N ILE A 31 8.45 -6.86 1.66
CA ILE A 31 7.53 -5.73 1.78
C ILE A 31 8.37 -4.47 1.95
N ARG A 32 8.26 -3.55 0.99
CA ARG A 32 9.03 -2.30 0.99
C ARG A 32 8.30 -1.18 1.71
N ALA A 33 6.98 -1.18 1.63
CA ALA A 33 6.15 -0.20 2.31
C ALA A 33 4.78 -0.81 2.57
N LEU A 34 4.15 -0.39 3.65
CA LEU A 34 2.79 -0.82 3.95
C LEU A 34 2.04 0.28 4.68
N SER A 35 0.73 0.28 4.53
CA SER A 35 -0.15 1.14 5.29
C SER A 35 -1.48 0.41 5.49
N ILE A 36 -2.15 0.72 6.58
CA ILE A 36 -3.43 0.11 6.92
C ILE A 36 -4.45 1.23 7.09
N ALA A 37 -5.55 1.12 6.36
CA ALA A 37 -6.70 1.98 6.55
C ALA A 37 -7.84 1.11 7.08
N ASP A 38 -8.42 1.50 8.20
CA ASP A 38 -9.39 0.68 8.90
C ASP A 38 -10.74 1.39 9.04
N THR A 39 -11.81 0.62 8.86
CA THR A 39 -13.17 1.07 9.16
C THR A 39 -13.77 0.10 10.16
N SER A 40 -15.00 0.36 10.62
CA SER A 40 -15.65 -0.54 11.57
C SER A 40 -16.00 -1.91 11.00
N LYS A 41 -16.04 -2.04 9.67
CA LYS A 41 -16.48 -3.28 9.02
C LYS A 41 -15.38 -4.01 8.27
N TYR A 42 -14.40 -3.30 7.74
CA TYR A 42 -13.30 -3.90 6.98
C TYR A 42 -12.09 -2.97 7.01
N GLY A 43 -10.96 -3.52 6.63
CA GLY A 43 -9.73 -2.76 6.50
C GLY A 43 -9.16 -2.91 5.10
N ILE A 44 -8.26 -2.02 4.76
CA ILE A 44 -7.49 -2.09 3.52
C ILE A 44 -6.02 -2.06 3.88
N LEU A 45 -5.30 -3.09 3.47
CA LEU A 45 -3.86 -3.15 3.61
C LEU A 45 -3.26 -2.77 2.26
N ARG A 46 -2.46 -1.70 2.23
CA ARG A 46 -1.77 -1.26 1.02
C ARG A 46 -0.31 -1.64 1.10
N LEU A 47 0.18 -2.26 0.04
CA LEU A 47 1.52 -2.83 0.03
C LEU A 47 2.29 -2.43 -1.22
N ILE A 48 3.58 -2.14 -1.02
CA ILE A 48 4.55 -2.08 -2.10
C ILE A 48 5.55 -3.19 -1.82
N VAL A 49 5.66 -4.12 -2.77
CA VAL A 49 6.41 -5.36 -2.58
C VAL A 49 7.46 -5.54 -3.68
N SER A 50 8.37 -6.47 -3.45
CA SER A 50 9.46 -6.76 -4.39
C SER A 50 9.00 -7.47 -5.66
N ASN A 51 7.89 -8.20 -5.61
CA ASN A 51 7.40 -8.97 -6.75
C ASN A 51 5.86 -9.03 -6.70
N ASN A 52 5.24 -8.17 -7.48
CA ASN A 52 3.78 -8.06 -7.48
C ASN A 52 3.08 -9.30 -7.98
N GLU A 53 3.58 -9.91 -9.05
CA GLU A 53 2.96 -11.08 -9.64
C GLU A 53 2.87 -12.24 -8.64
N LYS A 54 3.97 -12.53 -7.96
CA LYS A 54 4.00 -13.55 -6.91
C LYS A 54 3.12 -13.18 -5.73
N ALA A 55 3.14 -11.91 -5.34
CA ALA A 55 2.35 -11.43 -4.21
C ALA A 55 0.86 -11.57 -4.47
N LEU A 56 0.40 -11.17 -5.64
CA LEU A 56 -1.01 -11.31 -6.02
C LEU A 56 -1.44 -12.76 -5.99
N GLU A 57 -0.63 -13.64 -6.57
CA GLU A 57 -0.91 -15.07 -6.58
C GLU A 57 -0.97 -15.66 -5.17
N ALA A 58 0.00 -15.33 -4.32
CA ALA A 58 0.04 -15.83 -2.95
C ALA A 58 -1.16 -15.38 -2.13
N LEU A 59 -1.53 -14.12 -2.27
CA LEU A 59 -2.67 -13.56 -1.55
C LEU A 59 -4.00 -14.13 -2.04
N GLU A 60 -4.16 -14.32 -3.33
CA GLU A 60 -5.35 -14.93 -3.89
C GLU A 60 -5.50 -16.39 -3.45
N LYS A 61 -4.41 -17.13 -3.42
CA LYS A 61 -4.42 -18.51 -2.91
C LYS A 61 -4.80 -18.59 -1.43
N ALA A 62 -4.48 -17.55 -0.67
CA ALA A 62 -4.86 -17.44 0.73
C ALA A 62 -6.28 -16.89 0.92
N ASN A 63 -7.04 -16.76 -0.17
CA ASN A 63 -8.44 -16.30 -0.19
C ASN A 63 -8.62 -14.83 0.16
N PHE A 64 -7.64 -14.00 -0.15
CA PHE A 64 -7.79 -12.56 -0.04
C PHE A 64 -8.28 -11.96 -1.35
N ILE A 65 -9.06 -10.91 -1.24
CA ILE A 65 -9.46 -10.09 -2.38
C ILE A 65 -8.40 -9.01 -2.52
N VAL A 66 -7.78 -8.94 -3.70
CA VAL A 66 -6.67 -8.04 -3.95
C VAL A 66 -6.89 -7.23 -5.22
N ARG A 67 -6.30 -6.04 -5.26
CA ARG A 67 -6.27 -5.19 -6.44
C ARG A 67 -4.90 -4.61 -6.60
N GLU A 68 -4.52 -4.35 -7.84
CA GLU A 68 -3.28 -3.69 -8.17
C GLU A 68 -3.61 -2.35 -8.83
N ASN A 69 -2.95 -1.29 -8.39
CA ASN A 69 -3.12 0.03 -8.98
C ASN A 69 -1.80 0.79 -8.96
N GLU A 70 -1.68 1.74 -9.86
CA GLU A 70 -0.48 2.52 -9.99
C GLU A 70 -0.49 3.67 -8.99
N VAL A 71 0.64 3.88 -8.32
CA VAL A 71 0.83 4.99 -7.39
C VAL A 71 2.16 5.68 -7.71
N ILE A 72 2.34 6.87 -7.16
CA ILE A 72 3.57 7.63 -7.34
C ILE A 72 4.35 7.64 -6.03
N ILE A 73 5.63 7.30 -6.12
CA ILE A 73 6.56 7.43 -5.01
C ILE A 73 7.33 8.72 -5.21
N VAL A 74 7.32 9.58 -4.20
CA VAL A 74 7.97 10.88 -4.23
C VAL A 74 8.91 11.01 -3.05
N ALA A 75 10.15 11.44 -3.30
CA ALA A 75 11.07 11.78 -2.25
C ALA A 75 10.72 13.16 -1.70
N VAL A 76 10.53 13.24 -0.39
CA VAL A 76 10.18 14.48 0.30
C VAL A 76 11.37 14.90 1.15
N PRO A 77 11.81 16.18 1.06
CA PRO A 77 12.90 16.65 1.91
C PRO A 77 12.58 16.44 3.40
N ASP A 78 13.55 15.91 4.12
CA ASP A 78 13.41 15.64 5.55
C ASP A 78 13.64 16.92 6.37
N LYS A 79 12.68 17.81 6.32
CA LYS A 79 12.68 19.08 7.04
C LYS A 79 11.23 19.55 7.23
N PRO A 80 10.97 20.46 8.18
CA PRO A 80 9.59 20.82 8.58
C PRO A 80 8.66 21.22 7.44
N ASN A 81 9.17 21.83 6.37
CA ASN A 81 8.36 22.30 5.26
C ASN A 81 8.39 21.37 4.04
N GLY A 82 9.05 20.20 4.15
CA GLY A 82 9.24 19.31 2.99
C GLY A 82 7.95 18.77 2.41
N LEU A 83 7.09 18.23 3.26
CA LEU A 83 5.81 17.66 2.82
C LEU A 83 4.88 18.72 2.24
N ASN A 84 4.79 19.88 2.90
CA ASN A 84 3.95 20.98 2.43
C ASN A 84 4.34 21.44 1.03
N SER A 85 5.65 21.59 0.79
CA SER A 85 6.16 22.00 -0.51
C SER A 85 5.78 21.02 -1.59
N THR A 86 5.87 19.73 -1.30
CA THR A 86 5.49 18.67 -2.25
C THR A 86 3.99 18.69 -2.56
N LEU A 87 3.16 18.87 -1.54
CA LEU A 87 1.70 18.92 -1.70
C LEU A 87 1.27 20.15 -2.50
N GLU A 88 1.96 21.28 -2.32
CA GLU A 88 1.70 22.51 -3.09
C GLU A 88 1.94 22.28 -4.59
N VAL A 89 2.99 21.54 -4.95
CA VAL A 89 3.27 21.22 -6.35
C VAL A 89 2.12 20.41 -6.96
N PHE A 90 1.60 19.44 -6.24
CA PHE A 90 0.46 18.64 -6.71
C PHE A 90 -0.78 19.50 -6.91
N GLU A 91 -1.05 20.41 -5.99
CA GLU A 91 -2.18 21.32 -6.07
C GLU A 91 -2.06 22.25 -7.30
N GLU A 92 -0.89 22.82 -7.51
CA GLU A 92 -0.62 23.70 -8.67
C GLU A 92 -0.84 22.99 -9.99
N LYS A 93 -0.52 21.69 -10.05
CA LYS A 93 -0.70 20.89 -11.26
C LYS A 93 -2.10 20.29 -11.38
N GLY A 94 -2.99 20.62 -10.47
CA GLY A 94 -4.36 20.11 -10.49
C GLY A 94 -4.49 18.63 -10.18
N ILE A 95 -3.51 18.07 -9.50
CA ILE A 95 -3.54 16.66 -9.09
C ILE A 95 -4.30 16.52 -7.79
N ASN A 96 -5.32 15.69 -7.80
CA ASN A 96 -6.13 15.42 -6.62
C ASN A 96 -5.53 14.22 -5.87
N LEU A 97 -5.39 14.38 -4.56
CA LEU A 97 -4.86 13.31 -3.71
C LEU A 97 -6.02 12.58 -3.03
N GLU A 98 -6.11 11.28 -3.27
CA GLU A 98 -7.11 10.44 -2.62
C GLU A 98 -6.61 9.87 -1.30
N TYR A 99 -5.33 9.53 -1.23
CA TYR A 99 -4.66 9.10 -0.01
C TYR A 99 -3.15 9.23 -0.17
N LEU A 100 -2.46 9.26 0.97
CA LEU A 100 -1.01 9.21 0.98
C LEU A 100 -0.52 8.50 2.25
N TYR A 101 0.68 7.96 2.20
CA TYR A 101 1.36 7.42 3.36
C TYR A 101 2.87 7.51 3.17
N ALA A 102 3.60 7.48 4.27
CA ALA A 102 5.04 7.58 4.26
C ALA A 102 5.69 6.31 4.80
N SER A 103 6.89 6.07 4.40
CA SER A 103 7.65 4.92 4.89
C SER A 103 9.10 5.30 5.17
#